data_6a4cb89862a8cb024c3b6e62fa11523c
#
_entry.id   6a4cb89862a8cb024c3b6e62fa11523c
#
_cell.length_a   1.000
_cell.length_b   1.000
_cell.length_c   1.000
_cell.angle_alpha   90.00
_cell.angle_beta   90.00
_cell.angle_gamma   90.00
#
_symmetry.space_group_name_H-M   'P 1'
#
loop_
_entity.id
_entity.type
_entity.pdbx_description
1 polymer ?
#
loop_
_entity_poly.entity_id
_entity_poly.type
_entity_poly.pdbx_seq_one_letter_code
_entity_poly.pdbx_strand_id
1 'polypeptide(L)'
;MTGEKNLKSLLAAMHPAQRHGEYVYVLWPEGRPLLPGIEAAVREAEGLTVVLPRAVADQEGLAYDFVGAWITLQVHSALEAVGLTAAISKALTEAGISCNVLAGFHHDHLLVPVADAPLALEVLAGLSARSRNGPLQPPVLRRETREDRDAILALTADAFAVSPVAGLPVQGEPVEVALLRRLFDCKEYLPEFSVVAVLDGKVVGHVISTRGWAGDQPLLGLGPLSVAPRLQRQGIGSALMKETITRANAAGEAGIALLGSTKYYARFGFVPAASLGVLPPEESWGGHFQLLPLALWPGGVHGTFRYAEPFALV
;
A
#
# COMPACT_ATOMS: atom_id res chain seq x y z
N MET A 1 -17.95 0.87 -34.30
CA MET A 1 -18.06 -0.13 -33.21
C MET A 1 -18.33 0.63 -31.95
N THR A 2 -19.38 0.29 -31.21
CA THR A 2 -19.68 0.92 -29.90
C THR A 2 -18.70 0.39 -28.87
N GLY A 3 -17.98 1.26 -28.14
CA GLY A 3 -17.07 0.88 -27.08
C GLY A 3 -17.79 0.15 -25.92
N GLU A 4 -17.03 -0.59 -25.11
CA GLU A 4 -17.53 -1.30 -23.93
C GLU A 4 -18.01 -0.30 -22.85
N LYS A 5 -19.13 -0.60 -22.19
CA LYS A 5 -19.72 0.22 -21.12
C LYS A 5 -19.68 -0.43 -19.75
N ASN A 6 -19.52 -1.76 -19.68
CA ASN A 6 -19.48 -2.48 -18.42
C ASN A 6 -18.15 -2.26 -17.71
N LEU A 7 -18.18 -1.64 -16.53
CA LEU A 7 -17.00 -1.28 -15.75
C LEU A 7 -16.10 -2.49 -15.45
N LYS A 8 -16.68 -3.64 -15.07
CA LYS A 8 -15.91 -4.84 -14.76
C LYS A 8 -15.18 -5.37 -16.00
N SER A 9 -15.85 -5.38 -17.15
CA SER A 9 -15.26 -5.78 -18.44
C SER A 9 -14.15 -4.82 -18.85
N LEU A 10 -14.38 -3.51 -18.72
CA LEU A 10 -13.38 -2.48 -19.00
C LEU A 10 -12.12 -2.64 -18.17
N LEU A 11 -12.28 -2.75 -16.84
CA LEU A 11 -11.15 -2.94 -15.94
C LEU A 11 -10.42 -4.26 -16.21
N ALA A 12 -11.16 -5.35 -16.47
CA ALA A 12 -10.58 -6.66 -16.74
C ALA A 12 -9.77 -6.67 -18.05
N ALA A 13 -10.23 -5.96 -19.09
CA ALA A 13 -9.58 -5.87 -20.38
C ALA A 13 -8.49 -4.78 -20.46
N MET A 14 -8.38 -3.93 -19.43
CA MET A 14 -7.44 -2.81 -19.42
C MET A 14 -5.99 -3.29 -19.38
N HIS A 15 -5.18 -2.80 -20.32
CA HIS A 15 -3.75 -2.99 -20.40
C HIS A 15 -3.04 -1.63 -20.36
N PRO A 16 -2.55 -1.18 -19.20
CA PRO A 16 -1.82 0.07 -19.11
C PRO A 16 -0.47 -0.06 -19.81
N ALA A 17 -0.17 0.85 -20.72
CA ALA A 17 1.09 0.89 -21.45
C ALA A 17 1.68 2.31 -21.42
N GLN A 18 2.93 2.44 -20.97
CA GLN A 18 3.64 3.71 -21.01
C GLN A 18 4.14 3.99 -22.42
N ARG A 19 3.90 5.21 -22.93
CA ARG A 19 4.53 5.73 -24.15
C ARG A 19 5.95 6.18 -23.84
N HIS A 20 6.81 6.01 -24.82
CA HIS A 20 8.19 6.48 -24.71
C HIS A 20 8.24 8.01 -24.66
N GLY A 21 9.15 8.54 -23.85
CA GLY A 21 9.38 9.99 -23.69
C GLY A 21 8.62 10.58 -22.49
N GLU A 22 8.87 11.86 -22.30
CA GLU A 22 8.27 12.70 -21.26
C GLU A 22 7.39 13.74 -21.93
N TYR A 23 6.32 14.14 -21.27
CA TYR A 23 5.30 15.05 -21.79
C TYR A 23 5.03 16.17 -20.82
N VAL A 24 4.71 17.35 -21.35
CA VAL A 24 4.48 18.57 -20.59
C VAL A 24 3.20 19.26 -20.98
N TYR A 25 2.60 20.00 -20.05
CA TYR A 25 1.51 20.94 -20.32
C TYR A 25 2.09 22.33 -20.57
N VAL A 26 1.63 22.98 -21.63
CA VAL A 26 2.09 24.31 -22.02
C VAL A 26 0.88 25.19 -22.35
N LEU A 27 0.86 26.42 -21.87
CA LEU A 27 -0.04 27.44 -22.38
C LEU A 27 0.52 27.93 -23.74
N TRP A 28 -0.24 27.60 -24.80
CA TRP A 28 0.21 27.90 -26.17
C TRP A 28 0.18 29.39 -26.48
N PRO A 29 1.27 29.98 -27.00
CA PRO A 29 1.32 31.41 -27.31
C PRO A 29 0.24 31.84 -28.30
N GLU A 30 -0.46 32.91 -28.01
CA GLU A 30 -1.51 33.45 -28.88
C GLU A 30 -0.96 33.82 -30.26
N GLY A 31 -1.73 33.49 -31.33
CA GLY A 31 -1.34 33.75 -32.71
C GLY A 31 -0.27 32.83 -33.28
N ARG A 32 0.32 31.94 -32.47
CA ARG A 32 1.32 30.98 -32.95
C ARG A 32 0.64 29.77 -33.62
N PRO A 33 1.08 29.38 -34.84
CA PRO A 33 0.57 28.16 -35.49
C PRO A 33 0.87 26.92 -34.64
N LEU A 34 -0.08 25.95 -34.62
CA LEU A 34 0.13 24.68 -33.94
C LEU A 34 1.25 23.88 -34.61
N LEU A 35 2.13 23.31 -33.79
CA LEU A 35 3.24 22.49 -34.27
C LEU A 35 2.79 21.03 -34.47
N PRO A 36 3.43 20.30 -35.41
CA PRO A 36 3.35 18.85 -35.42
C PRO A 36 3.85 18.27 -34.10
N GLY A 37 3.21 17.21 -33.59
CA GLY A 37 3.61 16.57 -32.36
C GLY A 37 2.87 17.04 -31.11
N ILE A 38 1.91 18.00 -31.24
CA ILE A 38 0.94 18.26 -30.17
C ILE A 38 0.03 17.05 -30.06
N GLU A 39 -0.03 16.47 -28.87
CA GLU A 39 -0.77 15.22 -28.58
C GLU A 39 -2.21 15.49 -28.12
N ALA A 40 -2.42 16.61 -27.39
CA ALA A 40 -3.73 17.05 -26.99
C ALA A 40 -3.79 18.59 -26.92
N ALA A 41 -4.99 19.16 -27.09
CA ALA A 41 -5.23 20.57 -26.96
C ALA A 41 -6.60 20.84 -26.31
N VAL A 42 -6.63 21.72 -25.33
CA VAL A 42 -7.84 22.12 -24.61
C VAL A 42 -7.93 23.65 -24.64
N ARG A 43 -9.04 24.19 -25.09
CA ARG A 43 -9.29 25.63 -25.07
C ARG A 43 -9.93 26.01 -23.73
N GLU A 44 -9.26 26.91 -23.03
CA GLU A 44 -9.68 27.46 -21.73
C GLU A 44 -9.92 28.98 -21.87
N ALA A 45 -10.47 29.58 -20.84
CA ALA A 45 -10.68 31.02 -20.83
C ALA A 45 -9.36 31.82 -20.88
N GLU A 46 -8.33 31.26 -20.29
CA GLU A 46 -6.97 31.81 -20.20
C GLU A 46 -6.14 31.61 -21.47
N GLY A 47 -6.58 30.72 -22.37
CA GLY A 47 -5.86 30.43 -23.61
C GLY A 47 -6.00 28.97 -24.09
N LEU A 48 -5.06 28.55 -24.91
CA LEU A 48 -4.99 27.17 -25.40
C LEU A 48 -3.94 26.36 -24.64
N THR A 49 -4.38 25.46 -23.81
CA THR A 49 -3.48 24.47 -23.19
C THR A 49 -3.18 23.34 -24.16
N VAL A 50 -1.92 23.00 -24.35
CA VAL A 50 -1.48 21.87 -25.17
C VAL A 50 -0.63 20.89 -24.37
N VAL A 51 -0.70 19.63 -24.75
CA VAL A 51 0.20 18.58 -24.26
C VAL A 51 1.09 18.14 -25.42
N LEU A 52 2.40 18.14 -25.19
CA LEU A 52 3.39 17.79 -26.21
C LEU A 52 4.63 17.13 -25.56
N PRO A 53 5.49 16.46 -26.35
CA PRO A 53 6.76 15.94 -25.84
C PRO A 53 7.62 17.04 -25.24
N ARG A 54 8.22 16.78 -24.08
CA ARG A 54 9.13 17.70 -23.39
C ARG A 54 10.26 18.21 -24.28
N ALA A 55 10.85 17.31 -25.07
CA ALA A 55 11.94 17.69 -25.99
C ALA A 55 11.52 18.75 -27.01
N VAL A 56 10.25 18.74 -27.46
CA VAL A 56 9.70 19.77 -28.34
C VAL A 56 9.50 21.09 -27.60
N ALA A 57 8.99 21.03 -26.36
CA ALA A 57 8.85 22.25 -25.54
C ALA A 57 10.20 22.91 -25.25
N ASP A 58 11.21 22.12 -24.91
CA ASP A 58 12.59 22.60 -24.67
C ASP A 58 13.20 23.24 -25.93
N GLN A 59 13.03 22.59 -27.08
CA GLN A 59 13.52 23.11 -28.37
C GLN A 59 12.87 24.43 -28.75
N GLU A 60 11.59 24.61 -28.43
CA GLU A 60 10.79 25.77 -28.78
C GLU A 60 10.80 26.87 -27.68
N GLY A 61 11.53 26.64 -26.60
CA GLY A 61 11.66 27.56 -25.46
C GLY A 61 10.35 27.83 -24.72
N LEU A 62 9.46 26.82 -24.65
CA LEU A 62 8.15 26.91 -24.00
C LEU A 62 8.28 26.60 -22.52
N ALA A 63 7.62 27.40 -21.68
CA ALA A 63 7.63 27.19 -20.23
C ALA A 63 6.63 26.11 -19.81
N TYR A 64 6.99 25.30 -18.82
CA TYR A 64 6.14 24.28 -18.21
C TYR A 64 6.59 24.03 -16.76
N ASP A 65 5.65 23.60 -15.90
CA ASP A 65 5.91 23.31 -14.49
C ASP A 65 5.80 21.81 -14.17
N PHE A 66 5.11 21.03 -15.02
CA PHE A 66 4.87 19.63 -14.81
C PHE A 66 5.49 18.77 -15.91
N VAL A 67 6.22 17.74 -15.52
CA VAL A 67 6.75 16.72 -16.43
C VAL A 67 6.11 15.38 -16.12
N GLY A 68 5.39 14.83 -17.09
CA GLY A 68 4.63 13.59 -16.95
C GLY A 68 5.09 12.46 -17.85
N ALA A 69 4.95 11.23 -17.36
CA ALA A 69 4.94 10.04 -18.17
C ALA A 69 3.52 9.82 -18.70
N TRP A 70 3.40 9.51 -19.97
CA TRP A 70 2.13 9.23 -20.63
C TRP A 70 1.82 7.74 -20.56
N ILE A 71 0.71 7.37 -19.90
CA ILE A 71 0.21 5.99 -19.84
C ILE A 71 -1.10 5.92 -20.63
N THR A 72 -1.18 5.02 -21.60
CA THR A 72 -2.40 4.73 -22.34
C THR A 72 -3.08 3.50 -21.75
N LEU A 73 -4.37 3.61 -21.47
CA LEU A 73 -5.19 2.47 -21.06
C LEU A 73 -5.69 1.78 -22.33
N GLN A 74 -5.00 0.73 -22.73
CA GLN A 74 -5.32 -0.01 -23.97
C GLN A 74 -6.61 -0.83 -23.81
N VAL A 75 -7.73 -0.13 -23.63
CA VAL A 75 -9.08 -0.69 -23.63
C VAL A 75 -10.00 0.24 -24.40
N HIS A 76 -10.85 -0.31 -25.22
CA HIS A 76 -11.78 0.47 -26.02
C HIS A 76 -13.02 0.78 -25.15
N SER A 77 -12.96 1.89 -24.41
CA SER A 77 -14.06 2.39 -23.59
C SER A 77 -15.01 3.24 -24.43
N ALA A 78 -16.32 3.12 -24.17
CA ALA A 78 -17.27 4.10 -24.66
C ALA A 78 -17.13 5.40 -23.87
N LEU A 79 -17.22 6.56 -24.53
CA LEU A 79 -17.16 7.88 -23.82
C LEU A 79 -18.25 8.04 -22.76
N GLU A 80 -19.34 7.29 -22.89
CA GLU A 80 -20.43 7.23 -21.89
C GLU A 80 -20.22 6.18 -20.78
N ALA A 81 -19.08 5.49 -20.76
CA ALA A 81 -18.82 4.47 -19.75
C ALA A 81 -18.66 5.10 -18.38
N VAL A 82 -19.45 4.60 -17.41
CA VAL A 82 -19.44 5.17 -16.05
C VAL A 82 -18.48 4.38 -15.16
N GLY A 83 -17.62 5.11 -14.43
CA GLY A 83 -16.83 4.57 -13.34
C GLY A 83 -15.39 4.18 -13.65
N LEU A 84 -14.97 4.07 -14.92
CA LEU A 84 -13.59 3.71 -15.29
C LEU A 84 -12.59 4.72 -14.71
N THR A 85 -12.74 5.99 -15.04
CA THR A 85 -11.90 7.08 -14.55
C THR A 85 -11.91 7.16 -13.02
N ALA A 86 -13.09 7.02 -12.39
CA ALA A 86 -13.22 7.03 -10.93
C ALA A 86 -12.44 5.87 -10.28
N ALA A 87 -12.53 4.66 -10.81
CA ALA A 87 -11.83 3.49 -10.28
C ALA A 87 -10.31 3.65 -10.39
N ILE A 88 -9.84 4.16 -11.51
CA ILE A 88 -8.42 4.42 -11.80
C ILE A 88 -7.88 5.52 -10.88
N SER A 89 -8.56 6.68 -10.83
CA SER A 89 -8.15 7.81 -10.00
C SER A 89 -8.13 7.43 -8.52
N LYS A 90 -9.11 6.65 -8.04
CA LYS A 90 -9.12 6.13 -6.69
C LYS A 90 -7.91 5.24 -6.40
N ALA A 91 -7.59 4.29 -7.29
CA ALA A 91 -6.47 3.38 -7.10
C ALA A 91 -5.13 4.13 -7.05
N LEU A 92 -4.93 5.12 -7.93
CA LEU A 92 -3.72 5.95 -7.95
C LEU A 92 -3.65 6.87 -6.73
N THR A 93 -4.77 7.49 -6.31
CA THR A 93 -4.84 8.30 -5.09
C THR A 93 -4.48 7.50 -3.84
N GLU A 94 -4.98 6.26 -3.72
CA GLU A 94 -4.65 5.36 -2.61
C GLU A 94 -3.15 4.99 -2.59
N ALA A 95 -2.48 5.05 -3.74
CA ALA A 95 -1.04 4.88 -3.87
C ALA A 95 -0.24 6.20 -3.69
N GLY A 96 -0.92 7.34 -3.51
CA GLY A 96 -0.30 8.66 -3.36
C GLY A 96 0.21 9.25 -4.68
N ILE A 97 -0.30 8.79 -5.83
CA ILE A 97 0.12 9.21 -7.18
C ILE A 97 -0.85 10.25 -7.73
N SER A 98 -0.32 11.40 -8.13
CA SER A 98 -1.07 12.42 -8.89
C SER A 98 -1.36 11.91 -10.30
N CYS A 99 -2.56 12.21 -10.83
CA CYS A 99 -2.98 11.71 -12.12
C CYS A 99 -3.83 12.75 -12.87
N ASN A 100 -3.37 13.15 -14.04
CA ASN A 100 -4.14 13.96 -14.99
C ASN A 100 -4.72 13.04 -16.06
N VAL A 101 -6.03 13.07 -16.25
CA VAL A 101 -6.74 12.17 -17.18
C VAL A 101 -7.11 12.92 -18.43
N LEU A 102 -6.81 12.33 -19.59
CA LEU A 102 -7.21 12.79 -20.92
C LEU A 102 -8.05 11.69 -21.58
N ALA A 103 -9.34 11.94 -21.74
CA ALA A 103 -10.25 11.04 -22.45
C ALA A 103 -10.05 11.19 -23.96
N GLY A 104 -9.59 10.13 -24.60
CA GLY A 104 -9.53 10.05 -26.07
C GLY A 104 -10.75 9.34 -26.65
N PHE A 105 -10.91 9.39 -27.97
CA PHE A 105 -12.05 8.74 -28.65
C PHE A 105 -12.04 7.21 -28.51
N HIS A 106 -10.85 6.60 -28.47
CA HIS A 106 -10.68 5.14 -28.37
C HIS A 106 -10.15 4.68 -27.03
N HIS A 107 -9.27 5.46 -26.41
CA HIS A 107 -8.56 5.11 -25.19
C HIS A 107 -8.47 6.31 -24.26
N ASP A 108 -8.52 6.06 -22.96
CA ASP A 108 -8.17 7.05 -21.96
C ASP A 108 -6.65 7.06 -21.74
N HIS A 109 -6.11 8.23 -21.49
CA HIS A 109 -4.70 8.47 -21.24
C HIS A 109 -4.51 9.13 -19.89
N LEU A 110 -3.38 8.84 -19.25
CA LEU A 110 -3.01 9.39 -17.97
C LEU A 110 -1.64 10.04 -18.10
N LEU A 111 -1.48 11.23 -17.49
CA LEU A 111 -0.16 11.79 -17.22
C LEU A 111 0.07 11.75 -15.72
N VAL A 112 1.08 11.03 -15.31
CA VAL A 112 1.55 10.91 -13.93
C VAL A 112 2.97 11.46 -13.83
N PRO A 113 3.45 11.92 -12.64
CA PRO A 113 4.85 12.33 -12.49
C PRO A 113 5.77 11.22 -12.98
N VAL A 114 6.85 11.58 -13.69
CA VAL A 114 7.77 10.59 -14.30
C VAL A 114 8.30 9.60 -13.27
N ALA A 115 8.65 10.09 -12.06
CA ALA A 115 9.16 9.25 -10.97
C ALA A 115 8.14 8.19 -10.49
N ASP A 116 6.85 8.47 -10.64
CA ASP A 116 5.77 7.60 -10.16
C ASP A 116 5.27 6.61 -11.23
N ALA A 117 5.74 6.74 -12.49
CA ALA A 117 5.23 5.94 -13.61
C ALA A 117 5.37 4.41 -13.40
N PRO A 118 6.48 3.86 -12.89
CA PRO A 118 6.60 2.44 -12.63
C PRO A 118 5.53 1.96 -11.62
N LEU A 119 5.36 2.70 -10.51
CA LEU A 119 4.37 2.38 -9.49
C LEU A 119 2.93 2.52 -10.02
N ALA A 120 2.67 3.53 -10.86
CA ALA A 120 1.36 3.72 -11.50
C ALA A 120 1.00 2.52 -12.39
N LEU A 121 1.95 2.02 -13.19
CA LEU A 121 1.74 0.82 -14.03
C LEU A 121 1.43 -0.41 -13.18
N GLU A 122 2.14 -0.63 -12.08
CA GLU A 122 1.87 -1.74 -11.15
C GLU A 122 0.47 -1.65 -10.53
N VAL A 123 0.08 -0.46 -10.07
CA VAL A 123 -1.24 -0.21 -9.47
C VAL A 123 -2.36 -0.50 -10.46
N LEU A 124 -2.21 -0.01 -11.70
CA LEU A 124 -3.19 -0.19 -12.78
C LEU A 124 -3.27 -1.66 -13.25
N ALA A 125 -2.13 -2.32 -13.40
CA ALA A 125 -2.08 -3.76 -13.73
C ALA A 125 -2.73 -4.60 -12.62
N GLY A 126 -2.49 -4.25 -11.35
CA GLY A 126 -3.14 -4.87 -10.21
C GLY A 126 -4.66 -4.67 -10.19
N LEU A 127 -5.14 -3.48 -10.56
CA LEU A 127 -6.56 -3.18 -10.69
C LEU A 127 -7.22 -4.04 -11.79
N SER A 128 -6.57 -4.18 -12.94
CA SER A 128 -7.00 -5.03 -14.03
C SER A 128 -7.04 -6.51 -13.65
N ALA A 129 -5.99 -7.00 -13.01
CA ALA A 129 -5.92 -8.40 -12.56
C ALA A 129 -7.04 -8.75 -11.57
N ARG A 130 -7.33 -7.86 -10.60
CA ARG A 130 -8.45 -8.03 -9.66
C ARG A 130 -9.80 -8.11 -10.37
N SER A 131 -9.99 -7.31 -11.40
CA SER A 131 -11.25 -7.28 -12.16
C SER A 131 -11.44 -8.51 -13.05
N ARG A 132 -10.36 -9.11 -13.57
CA ARG A 132 -10.39 -10.39 -14.31
C ARG A 132 -10.74 -11.56 -13.42
N ASN A 133 -10.11 -11.62 -12.26
CA ASN A 133 -10.22 -12.78 -11.36
C ASN A 133 -11.45 -12.72 -10.45
N GLY A 134 -12.25 -11.65 -10.53
CA GLY A 134 -13.32 -11.34 -9.57
C GLY A 134 -12.74 -10.77 -8.26
N PRO A 135 -13.58 -10.40 -7.28
CA PRO A 135 -13.09 -10.14 -5.95
C PRO A 135 -12.39 -11.42 -5.49
N LEU A 136 -11.13 -11.30 -5.04
CA LEU A 136 -10.50 -12.40 -4.32
C LEU A 136 -11.48 -12.86 -3.26
N GLN A 137 -11.77 -14.15 -3.20
CA GLN A 137 -12.49 -14.64 -2.03
C GLN A 137 -11.75 -14.12 -0.80
N PRO A 138 -12.46 -13.56 0.19
CA PRO A 138 -11.77 -13.07 1.37
C PRO A 138 -10.92 -14.22 1.92
N PRO A 139 -9.66 -13.98 2.27
CA PRO A 139 -8.83 -15.03 2.81
C PRO A 139 -9.48 -15.57 4.09
N VAL A 140 -9.41 -16.86 4.29
CA VAL A 140 -9.81 -17.47 5.56
C VAL A 140 -8.77 -17.06 6.61
N LEU A 141 -9.22 -16.34 7.64
CA LEU A 141 -8.37 -15.98 8.77
C LEU A 141 -8.53 -17.04 9.86
N ARG A 142 -7.42 -17.63 10.27
CA ARG A 142 -7.42 -18.62 11.34
C ARG A 142 -6.13 -18.53 12.17
N ARG A 143 -6.13 -19.15 13.33
CA ARG A 143 -4.90 -19.37 14.09
C ARG A 143 -3.92 -20.20 13.25
N GLU A 144 -2.62 -19.91 13.37
CA GLU A 144 -1.59 -20.74 12.78
C GLU A 144 -1.58 -22.17 13.36
N THR A 145 -1.03 -23.08 12.61
CA THR A 145 -0.65 -24.41 13.07
C THR A 145 0.86 -24.60 12.87
N ARG A 146 1.45 -25.62 13.48
CA ARG A 146 2.88 -25.88 13.30
C ARG A 146 3.26 -26.13 11.85
N GLU A 147 2.35 -26.74 11.08
CA GLU A 147 2.52 -27.03 9.67
C GLU A 147 2.57 -25.77 8.79
N ASP A 148 2.02 -24.64 9.28
CA ASP A 148 2.08 -23.37 8.55
C ASP A 148 3.45 -22.67 8.68
N ARG A 149 4.28 -23.01 9.68
CA ARG A 149 5.46 -22.23 10.05
C ARG A 149 6.49 -22.08 8.94
N ASP A 150 6.76 -23.13 8.19
CA ASP A 150 7.67 -23.04 7.04
C ASP A 150 7.14 -22.10 5.97
N ALA A 151 5.83 -22.15 5.68
CA ALA A 151 5.19 -21.24 4.75
C ALA A 151 5.19 -19.80 5.26
N ILE A 152 5.01 -19.58 6.58
CA ILE A 152 5.08 -18.26 7.21
C ILE A 152 6.50 -17.68 7.11
N LEU A 153 7.54 -18.48 7.36
CA LEU A 153 8.93 -18.02 7.25
C LEU A 153 9.27 -17.63 5.81
N ALA A 154 8.89 -18.47 4.83
CA ALA A 154 9.09 -18.18 3.41
C ALA A 154 8.32 -16.89 2.99
N LEU A 155 7.05 -16.77 3.38
CA LEU A 155 6.24 -15.59 3.16
C LEU A 155 6.89 -14.33 3.73
N THR A 156 7.45 -14.43 4.94
CA THR A 156 8.10 -13.29 5.61
C THR A 156 9.39 -12.91 4.92
N ALA A 157 10.19 -13.89 4.49
CA ALA A 157 11.38 -13.64 3.67
C ALA A 157 11.03 -12.85 2.39
N ASP A 158 9.99 -13.27 1.67
CA ASP A 158 9.53 -12.59 0.47
C ASP A 158 9.00 -11.17 0.76
N ALA A 159 8.22 -11.03 1.85
CA ALA A 159 7.59 -9.75 2.21
C ALA A 159 8.61 -8.67 2.62
N PHE A 160 9.74 -9.07 3.22
CA PHE A 160 10.80 -8.20 3.70
C PHE A 160 12.08 -8.26 2.86
N ALA A 161 12.03 -8.89 1.67
CA ALA A 161 13.16 -8.94 0.73
C ALA A 161 13.67 -7.55 0.30
N VAL A 162 12.81 -6.53 0.39
CA VAL A 162 13.15 -5.12 0.18
C VAL A 162 12.94 -4.36 1.47
N SER A 163 13.94 -3.60 1.90
CA SER A 163 13.84 -2.80 3.12
C SER A 163 12.69 -1.77 3.01
N PRO A 164 11.73 -1.77 3.93
CA PRO A 164 10.63 -0.80 3.91
C PRO A 164 11.09 0.64 4.18
N VAL A 165 12.28 0.83 4.73
CA VAL A 165 12.86 2.15 5.04
C VAL A 165 13.76 2.64 3.91
N ALA A 166 14.65 1.78 3.42
CA ALA A 166 15.64 2.16 2.39
C ALA A 166 15.17 1.93 0.96
N GLY A 167 14.09 1.12 0.74
CA GLY A 167 13.63 0.73 -0.60
C GLY A 167 14.64 -0.12 -1.39
N LEU A 168 15.67 -0.65 -0.71
CA LEU A 168 16.74 -1.44 -1.32
C LEU A 168 16.60 -2.92 -0.95
N PRO A 169 17.06 -3.86 -1.82
CA PRO A 169 17.10 -5.27 -1.49
C PRO A 169 17.89 -5.54 -0.21
N VAL A 170 17.34 -6.36 0.67
CA VAL A 170 18.03 -6.82 1.88
C VAL A 170 19.09 -7.86 1.49
N GLN A 171 20.32 -7.70 1.98
CA GLN A 171 21.36 -8.70 1.78
C GLN A 171 21.22 -9.81 2.82
N GLY A 172 21.06 -11.04 2.35
CA GLY A 172 20.85 -12.21 3.21
C GLY A 172 19.40 -12.42 3.64
N GLU A 173 19.20 -13.15 4.73
CA GLU A 173 17.87 -13.40 5.28
C GLU A 173 17.37 -12.17 6.06
N PRO A 174 16.13 -11.69 5.81
CA PRO A 174 15.55 -10.60 6.60
C PRO A 174 15.53 -10.92 8.10
N VAL A 175 15.80 -9.92 8.93
CA VAL A 175 15.84 -10.08 10.41
C VAL A 175 14.51 -10.57 10.98
N GLU A 176 13.40 -10.23 10.33
CA GLU A 176 12.04 -10.65 10.69
C GLU A 176 11.86 -12.17 10.62
N VAL A 177 12.60 -12.88 9.76
CA VAL A 177 12.55 -14.35 9.67
C VAL A 177 13.24 -14.98 10.86
N ALA A 178 14.42 -14.49 11.23
CA ALA A 178 15.14 -14.95 12.42
C ALA A 178 14.34 -14.63 13.71
N LEU A 179 13.70 -13.47 13.75
CA LEU A 179 12.80 -13.10 14.84
C LEU A 179 11.64 -14.09 14.97
N LEU A 180 10.92 -14.39 13.88
CA LEU A 180 9.79 -15.31 13.90
C LEU A 180 10.16 -16.71 14.40
N ARG A 181 11.29 -17.27 13.96
CA ARG A 181 11.75 -18.59 14.45
C ARG A 181 11.86 -18.60 15.96
N ARG A 182 12.37 -17.53 16.55
CA ARG A 182 12.53 -17.41 18.00
C ARG A 182 11.22 -17.13 18.72
N LEU A 183 10.34 -16.32 18.12
CA LEU A 183 9.04 -16.01 18.70
C LEU A 183 8.14 -17.23 18.81
N PHE A 184 8.19 -18.16 17.87
CA PHE A 184 7.39 -19.39 17.92
C PHE A 184 7.73 -20.30 19.11
N ASP A 185 8.92 -20.17 19.68
CA ASP A 185 9.42 -21.02 20.75
C ASP A 185 9.67 -20.28 22.08
N CYS A 186 9.40 -18.95 22.13
CA CYS A 186 9.58 -18.18 23.36
C CYS A 186 8.41 -18.37 24.34
N LYS A 187 8.67 -18.09 25.62
CA LYS A 187 7.65 -18.22 26.70
C LYS A 187 6.51 -17.21 26.57
N GLU A 188 6.75 -16.10 25.89
CA GLU A 188 5.78 -15.04 25.61
C GLU A 188 4.89 -15.33 24.42
N TYR A 189 5.09 -16.45 23.71
CA TYR A 189 4.28 -16.84 22.57
C TYR A 189 2.83 -17.10 22.99
N LEU A 190 1.90 -16.49 22.26
CA LEU A 190 0.46 -16.60 22.47
C LEU A 190 -0.19 -17.13 21.19
N PRO A 191 -0.49 -18.46 21.14
CA PRO A 191 -0.99 -19.09 19.92
C PRO A 191 -2.26 -18.46 19.33
N GLU A 192 -3.13 -17.91 20.16
CA GLU A 192 -4.38 -17.23 19.77
C GLU A 192 -4.13 -15.94 18.98
N PHE A 193 -2.95 -15.34 19.12
CA PHE A 193 -2.54 -14.09 18.47
C PHE A 193 -1.51 -14.30 17.35
N SER A 194 -1.28 -15.54 16.92
CA SER A 194 -0.57 -15.87 15.70
C SER A 194 -1.60 -16.29 14.64
N VAL A 195 -1.86 -15.39 13.67
CA VAL A 195 -2.97 -15.49 12.74
C VAL A 195 -2.45 -15.53 11.31
N VAL A 196 -2.91 -16.52 10.55
CA VAL A 196 -2.65 -16.63 9.11
C VAL A 196 -3.87 -16.23 8.29
N ALA A 197 -3.61 -15.65 7.13
CA ALA A 197 -4.56 -15.45 6.05
C ALA A 197 -4.30 -16.53 4.99
N VAL A 198 -5.29 -17.36 4.72
CA VAL A 198 -5.20 -18.48 3.77
C VAL A 198 -6.10 -18.21 2.57
N LEU A 199 -5.54 -18.27 1.37
CA LEU A 199 -6.24 -18.13 0.10
C LEU A 199 -5.90 -19.34 -0.77
N ASP A 200 -6.92 -20.04 -1.28
CA ASP A 200 -6.75 -21.26 -2.10
C ASP A 200 -5.81 -22.29 -1.44
N GLY A 201 -5.95 -22.49 -0.13
CA GLY A 201 -5.15 -23.42 0.66
C GLY A 201 -3.71 -22.97 0.94
N LYS A 202 -3.30 -21.78 0.51
CA LYS A 202 -1.93 -21.24 0.71
C LYS A 202 -1.94 -20.11 1.72
N VAL A 203 -0.92 -20.10 2.59
CA VAL A 203 -0.68 -18.97 3.49
C VAL A 203 -0.20 -17.77 2.66
N VAL A 204 -0.95 -16.68 2.70
CA VAL A 204 -0.71 -15.44 1.92
C VAL A 204 -0.51 -14.22 2.80
N GLY A 205 -0.72 -14.35 4.10
CA GLY A 205 -0.46 -13.33 5.08
C GLY A 205 -0.32 -13.93 6.47
N HIS A 206 0.43 -13.27 7.33
CA HIS A 206 0.63 -13.66 8.73
C HIS A 206 0.84 -12.43 9.60
N VAL A 207 0.34 -12.48 10.82
CA VAL A 207 0.62 -11.54 11.89
C VAL A 207 0.77 -12.28 13.19
N ILE A 208 1.71 -11.86 14.02
CA ILE A 208 1.92 -12.41 15.35
C ILE A 208 1.91 -11.29 16.40
N SER A 209 1.33 -11.57 17.56
CA SER A 209 1.52 -10.77 18.77
C SER A 209 1.94 -11.68 19.90
N THR A 210 2.89 -11.20 20.69
CA THR A 210 3.39 -11.91 21.88
C THR A 210 3.11 -11.10 23.13
N ARG A 211 3.27 -11.68 24.30
CA ARG A 211 3.17 -10.95 25.56
C ARG A 211 4.27 -9.90 25.66
N GLY A 212 3.88 -8.67 25.98
CA GLY A 212 4.74 -7.56 26.33
C GLY A 212 4.23 -6.87 27.59
N TRP A 213 4.95 -5.88 28.08
CA TRP A 213 4.60 -5.13 29.29
C TRP A 213 4.96 -3.65 29.18
N ALA A 214 4.14 -2.79 29.78
CA ALA A 214 4.51 -1.41 30.11
C ALA A 214 4.44 -1.25 31.62
N GLY A 215 5.60 -1.12 32.29
CA GLY A 215 5.67 -1.31 33.76
C GLY A 215 5.17 -2.72 34.10
N ASP A 216 4.17 -2.79 34.99
CA ASP A 216 3.52 -4.04 35.41
C ASP A 216 2.28 -4.41 34.56
N GLN A 217 1.84 -3.51 33.67
CA GLN A 217 0.67 -3.74 32.83
C GLN A 217 1.01 -4.70 31.67
N PRO A 218 0.40 -5.90 31.60
CA PRO A 218 0.55 -6.78 30.46
C PRO A 218 -0.16 -6.19 29.24
N LEU A 219 0.50 -6.26 28.09
CA LEU A 219 0.05 -5.80 26.77
C LEU A 219 0.44 -6.82 25.71
N LEU A 220 -0.01 -6.60 24.49
CA LEU A 220 0.47 -7.33 23.32
C LEU A 220 1.53 -6.51 22.59
N GLY A 221 2.65 -7.13 22.22
CA GLY A 221 3.63 -6.61 21.28
C GLY A 221 3.42 -7.24 19.92
N LEU A 222 3.00 -6.46 18.93
CA LEU A 222 2.68 -6.93 17.58
C LEU A 222 3.86 -6.77 16.64
N GLY A 223 4.18 -7.84 15.94
CA GLY A 223 5.14 -7.88 14.84
C GLY A 223 5.88 -9.20 14.74
N PRO A 224 6.26 -9.60 13.52
CA PRO A 224 5.99 -8.92 12.26
C PRO A 224 4.59 -9.16 11.70
N LEU A 225 4.19 -8.30 10.74
CA LEU A 225 3.02 -8.46 9.88
C LEU A 225 3.51 -8.63 8.44
N SER A 226 3.27 -9.78 7.84
CA SER A 226 3.71 -10.15 6.50
C SER A 226 2.53 -10.39 5.57
N VAL A 227 2.62 -9.93 4.31
CA VAL A 227 1.67 -10.22 3.23
C VAL A 227 2.46 -10.51 1.97
N ALA A 228 2.09 -11.56 1.24
CA ALA A 228 2.72 -11.93 -0.03
C ALA A 228 2.82 -10.70 -0.97
N PRO A 229 4.00 -10.36 -1.52
CA PRO A 229 4.22 -9.13 -2.28
C PRO A 229 3.16 -8.90 -3.37
N ARG A 230 2.83 -9.95 -4.15
CA ARG A 230 1.81 -9.90 -5.20
C ARG A 230 0.37 -9.62 -4.71
N LEU A 231 0.10 -9.78 -3.42
CA LEU A 231 -1.22 -9.62 -2.79
C LEU A 231 -1.26 -8.43 -1.81
N GLN A 232 -0.19 -7.69 -1.68
CA GLN A 232 -0.17 -6.45 -0.90
C GLN A 232 -1.14 -5.42 -1.47
N ARG A 233 -1.55 -4.45 -0.65
CA ARG A 233 -2.53 -3.40 -0.99
C ARG A 233 -3.92 -3.92 -1.43
N GLN A 234 -4.21 -5.21 -1.20
CA GLN A 234 -5.50 -5.84 -1.50
C GLN A 234 -6.36 -6.08 -0.25
N GLY A 235 -6.00 -5.46 0.88
CA GLY A 235 -6.77 -5.52 2.11
C GLY A 235 -6.42 -6.66 3.07
N ILE A 236 -5.53 -7.61 2.69
CA ILE A 236 -5.15 -8.75 3.53
C ILE A 236 -4.52 -8.30 4.85
N GLY A 237 -3.55 -7.38 4.82
CA GLY A 237 -2.95 -6.84 6.03
C GLY A 237 -3.97 -6.13 6.94
N SER A 238 -4.94 -5.42 6.34
CA SER A 238 -6.02 -4.79 7.11
C SER A 238 -6.97 -5.81 7.71
N ALA A 239 -7.23 -6.93 7.03
CA ALA A 239 -8.05 -8.01 7.56
C ALA A 239 -7.35 -8.70 8.76
N LEU A 240 -6.05 -8.99 8.65
CA LEU A 240 -5.23 -9.54 9.74
C LEU A 240 -5.21 -8.61 10.96
N MET A 241 -5.01 -7.31 10.76
CA MET A 241 -5.03 -6.33 11.85
C MET A 241 -6.38 -6.28 12.56
N LYS A 242 -7.49 -6.23 11.82
CA LYS A 242 -8.84 -6.23 12.39
C LYS A 242 -9.12 -7.51 13.18
N GLU A 243 -8.72 -8.66 12.65
CA GLU A 243 -8.86 -9.95 13.33
C GLU A 243 -8.05 -9.99 14.63
N THR A 244 -6.79 -9.51 14.62
CA THR A 244 -5.95 -9.42 15.83
C THR A 244 -6.60 -8.52 16.89
N ILE A 245 -7.12 -7.36 16.48
CA ILE A 245 -7.81 -6.43 17.39
C ILE A 245 -9.08 -7.07 17.97
N THR A 246 -9.85 -7.76 17.14
CA THR A 246 -11.06 -8.48 17.57
C THR A 246 -10.74 -9.56 18.60
N ARG A 247 -9.72 -10.38 18.35
CA ARG A 247 -9.26 -11.41 19.29
C ARG A 247 -8.73 -10.82 20.58
N ALA A 248 -7.95 -9.75 20.50
CA ALA A 248 -7.40 -9.08 21.66
C ALA A 248 -8.49 -8.50 22.58
N ASN A 249 -9.51 -7.86 22.01
CA ASN A 249 -10.68 -7.41 22.79
C ASN A 249 -11.46 -8.58 23.40
N ALA A 250 -11.66 -9.66 22.64
CA ALA A 250 -12.37 -10.84 23.13
C ALA A 250 -11.62 -11.57 24.27
N ALA A 251 -10.29 -11.52 24.25
CA ALA A 251 -9.42 -12.08 25.27
C ALA A 251 -9.25 -11.16 26.49
N GLY A 252 -9.79 -9.94 26.46
CA GLY A 252 -9.67 -8.98 27.55
C GLY A 252 -8.30 -8.32 27.63
N GLU A 253 -7.55 -8.24 26.53
CA GLU A 253 -6.27 -7.56 26.51
C GLU A 253 -6.45 -6.05 26.67
N ALA A 254 -5.52 -5.40 27.38
CA ALA A 254 -5.60 -3.97 27.64
C ALA A 254 -5.17 -3.13 26.43
N GLY A 255 -4.22 -3.59 25.62
CA GLY A 255 -3.73 -2.84 24.46
C GLY A 255 -2.74 -3.60 23.59
N ILE A 256 -2.48 -3.05 22.42
CA ILE A 256 -1.54 -3.60 21.42
C ILE A 256 -0.50 -2.53 21.10
N ALA A 257 0.78 -2.83 21.31
CA ALA A 257 1.90 -1.96 20.95
C ALA A 257 2.60 -2.50 19.69
N LEU A 258 3.13 -1.60 18.87
CA LEU A 258 3.91 -1.92 17.68
C LEU A 258 4.86 -0.80 17.27
N LEU A 259 5.86 -1.15 16.49
CA LEU A 259 6.69 -0.22 15.74
C LEU A 259 6.28 -0.25 14.26
N GLY A 260 5.95 0.91 13.66
CA GLY A 260 5.58 0.93 12.26
C GLY A 260 5.11 2.29 11.73
N SER A 261 4.64 2.27 10.47
CA SER A 261 4.18 3.48 9.78
C SER A 261 2.95 4.09 10.46
N THR A 262 3.07 5.31 10.97
CA THR A 262 1.96 6.05 11.59
C THR A 262 0.79 6.23 10.62
N LYS A 263 1.06 6.49 9.33
CA LYS A 263 0.05 6.61 8.28
C LYS A 263 -0.74 5.30 8.09
N TYR A 264 -0.07 4.14 8.23
CA TYR A 264 -0.74 2.86 8.06
C TYR A 264 -1.58 2.48 9.28
N TYR A 265 -1.05 2.61 10.50
CA TYR A 265 -1.69 2.10 11.71
C TYR A 265 -2.72 3.05 12.31
N ALA A 266 -2.66 4.36 12.05
CA ALA A 266 -3.66 5.33 12.52
C ALA A 266 -5.10 4.97 12.10
N ARG A 267 -5.29 4.32 10.94
CA ARG A 267 -6.61 3.87 10.47
C ARG A 267 -7.29 2.82 11.36
N PHE A 268 -6.52 2.18 12.25
CA PHE A 268 -7.01 1.20 13.22
C PHE A 268 -7.15 1.80 14.63
N GLY A 269 -6.84 3.08 14.80
CA GLY A 269 -6.90 3.76 16.08
C GLY A 269 -5.59 3.78 16.87
N PHE A 270 -4.47 3.33 16.29
CA PHE A 270 -3.16 3.45 16.93
C PHE A 270 -2.74 4.91 17.03
N VAL A 271 -2.19 5.26 18.18
CA VAL A 271 -1.64 6.59 18.49
C VAL A 271 -0.18 6.47 18.96
N PRO A 272 0.64 7.52 18.91
CA PRO A 272 1.97 7.48 19.52
C PRO A 272 1.89 7.01 20.98
N ALA A 273 2.60 5.95 21.35
CA ALA A 273 2.49 5.31 22.65
C ALA A 273 2.82 6.27 23.81
N ALA A 274 3.73 7.22 23.56
CA ALA A 274 4.10 8.25 24.54
C ALA A 274 2.90 9.13 24.96
N SER A 275 1.89 9.32 24.09
CA SER A 275 0.67 10.07 24.44
C SER A 275 -0.20 9.34 25.47
N LEU A 276 0.04 8.05 25.67
CA LEU A 276 -0.62 7.19 26.65
C LEU A 276 0.30 6.82 27.84
N GLY A 277 1.46 7.49 27.99
CA GLY A 277 2.41 7.25 29.07
C GLY A 277 3.38 6.07 28.84
N VAL A 278 3.30 5.40 27.68
CA VAL A 278 4.14 4.24 27.37
C VAL A 278 5.30 4.66 26.46
N LEU A 279 6.51 4.51 26.97
CA LEU A 279 7.73 4.87 26.25
C LEU A 279 8.23 3.73 25.36
N PRO A 280 8.84 4.04 24.20
CA PRO A 280 9.45 3.03 23.35
C PRO A 280 10.66 2.36 24.03
N PRO A 281 11.00 1.11 23.66
CA PRO A 281 12.25 0.47 24.10
C PRO A 281 13.50 1.27 23.70
N GLU A 282 13.46 1.88 22.52
CA GLU A 282 14.52 2.75 22.01
C GLU A 282 13.96 4.14 21.72
N GLU A 283 14.60 5.17 22.22
CA GLU A 283 14.17 6.55 22.06
C GLU A 283 14.09 6.98 20.58
N SER A 284 14.97 6.42 19.72
CA SER A 284 15.01 6.66 18.28
C SER A 284 13.72 6.30 17.55
N TRP A 285 12.89 5.41 18.09
CA TRP A 285 11.61 5.02 17.48
C TRP A 285 10.56 6.12 17.51
N GLY A 286 10.63 7.03 18.48
CA GLY A 286 9.78 8.21 18.57
C GLY A 286 8.30 7.90 18.35
N GLY A 287 7.65 8.69 17.49
CA GLY A 287 6.22 8.54 17.18
C GLY A 287 5.88 7.29 16.34
N HIS A 288 6.87 6.58 15.82
CA HIS A 288 6.66 5.31 15.10
C HIS A 288 6.35 4.15 16.04
N PHE A 289 6.73 4.26 17.31
CA PHE A 289 6.25 3.36 18.35
C PHE A 289 4.85 3.77 18.78
N GLN A 290 3.88 2.92 18.54
CA GLN A 290 2.47 3.20 18.65
C GLN A 290 1.76 2.20 19.54
N LEU A 291 0.66 2.64 20.15
CA LEU A 291 -0.20 1.83 21.01
C LEU A 291 -1.66 2.02 20.60
N LEU A 292 -2.40 0.93 20.58
CA LEU A 292 -3.85 0.91 20.50
C LEU A 292 -4.41 0.54 21.88
N PRO A 293 -5.03 1.47 22.62
CA PRO A 293 -5.76 1.13 23.82
C PRO A 293 -7.03 0.36 23.45
N LEU A 294 -7.26 -0.77 24.10
CA LEU A 294 -8.44 -1.61 23.89
C LEU A 294 -9.52 -1.32 24.93
N ALA A 295 -10.65 -2.03 24.85
CA ALA A 295 -11.82 -1.78 25.69
C ALA A 295 -11.50 -1.84 27.21
N LEU A 296 -10.55 -2.66 27.63
CA LEU A 296 -10.11 -2.78 29.03
C LEU A 296 -8.85 -1.98 29.36
N TRP A 297 -8.53 -0.96 28.57
CA TRP A 297 -7.41 -0.06 28.88
C TRP A 297 -7.62 0.62 30.25
N PRO A 298 -6.74 0.39 31.25
CA PRO A 298 -7.00 0.88 32.61
C PRO A 298 -6.76 2.40 32.77
N GLY A 299 -6.14 3.05 31.79
CA GLY A 299 -5.60 4.41 31.94
C GLY A 299 -4.40 4.45 32.90
N GLY A 300 -3.67 5.58 32.89
CA GLY A 300 -2.57 5.80 33.83
C GLY A 300 -1.39 4.82 33.76
N VAL A 301 -1.29 4.06 32.66
CA VAL A 301 -0.15 3.15 32.42
C VAL A 301 1.08 3.99 32.13
N HIS A 302 2.18 3.71 32.83
CA HIS A 302 3.43 4.42 32.65
C HIS A 302 4.61 3.43 32.61
N GLY A 303 5.62 3.78 31.81
CA GLY A 303 6.89 3.07 31.76
C GLY A 303 7.32 2.69 30.36
N THR A 304 8.55 2.21 30.26
CA THR A 304 9.10 1.73 28.98
C THR A 304 8.47 0.39 28.62
N PHE A 305 8.05 0.26 27.36
CA PHE A 305 7.51 -0.99 26.85
C PHE A 305 8.63 -2.04 26.73
N ARG A 306 8.32 -3.24 27.14
CA ARG A 306 9.20 -4.40 27.02
C ARG A 306 8.52 -5.46 26.14
N TYR A 307 9.10 -5.72 25.00
CA TYR A 307 8.72 -6.84 24.13
C TYR A 307 9.13 -8.19 24.72
N ALA A 308 8.68 -9.27 24.06
CA ALA A 308 9.23 -10.60 24.26
C ALA A 308 10.75 -10.60 24.01
N GLU A 309 11.49 -11.47 24.73
CA GLU A 309 12.96 -11.52 24.67
C GLU A 309 13.55 -11.57 23.25
N PRO A 310 12.98 -12.34 22.29
CA PRO A 310 13.52 -12.40 20.92
C PRO A 310 13.66 -11.07 20.20
N PHE A 311 12.85 -10.06 20.51
CA PHE A 311 12.96 -8.74 19.90
C PHE A 311 14.25 -7.99 20.25
N ALA A 312 14.86 -8.28 21.40
CA ALA A 312 16.12 -7.69 21.79
C ALA A 312 17.34 -8.32 21.11
N LEU A 313 17.14 -9.37 20.34
CA LEU A 313 18.21 -10.17 19.70
C LEU A 313 18.31 -9.94 18.19
N VAL A 314 17.55 -9.00 17.62
CA VAL A 314 17.48 -8.72 16.17
C VAL A 314 17.60 -7.23 15.89
#